data_2aa9461db26a651bf3f4e88528e6453b
#
_entry.id   2aa9461db26a651bf3f4e88528e6453b
#
_cell.length_a   1.000
_cell.length_b   1.000
_cell.length_c   1.000
_cell.angle_alpha   90.00
_cell.angle_beta   90.00
_cell.angle_gamma   90.00
#
_symmetry.space_group_name_H-M   'P 1'
#
loop_
_entity.id
_entity.type
_entity.pdbx_description
1 polymer ?
#
loop_
_entity_poly.entity_id
_entity_poly.type
_entity_poly.pdbx_seq_one_letter_code
_entity_poly.pdbx_strand_id
1 'polypeptide(L)'
;MMDHYHSLEIAVGKFLTHLSDERQLSKHTLDAYRRDLRALSAYLLKVPVSSWGQVNSHHLRAFISADHGSGRSGKTLQRRLSAYRTFFNFLAREGEVRNNPAMEFSAPKSKVKLPATIDTDQISRLLSIDASDWHSLRDRAILELFYSSGLRLSELVGANVVDISFDDATIKVRGKGSKERVLPVGSKAITALQTWLQIRKNLPRGKLQDTNAIFLSERGNRINPRTVQDRVKQWSLRLGISTKVHPHTLRHSFASHLLESSHDLRAVQELLGHSDIATTQIYTHLDFQHLAKVYDSAHPRAQRAIED
;
A
#
# COMPACT_ATOMS: atom_id res chain seq x y z
N MET A 1 -25.53 28.29 13.14
CA MET A 1 -24.20 27.77 12.71
C MET A 1 -24.02 26.30 13.10
N MET A 2 -24.35 25.87 14.34
CA MET A 2 -24.24 24.45 14.74
C MET A 2 -25.19 23.52 13.98
N ASP A 3 -26.44 23.91 13.77
CA ASP A 3 -27.42 23.09 13.02
C ASP A 3 -27.01 22.85 11.55
N HIS A 4 -26.38 23.81 10.93
CA HIS A 4 -25.87 23.77 9.58
C HIS A 4 -24.76 22.72 9.42
N TYR A 5 -23.78 22.77 10.31
CA TYR A 5 -22.68 21.78 10.31
C TYR A 5 -23.20 20.36 10.53
N HIS A 6 -24.16 20.23 11.44
CA HIS A 6 -24.76 18.94 11.76
C HIS A 6 -25.48 18.32 10.55
N SER A 7 -26.24 19.12 9.79
CA SER A 7 -26.92 18.65 8.56
C SER A 7 -25.92 18.16 7.49
N LEU A 8 -24.81 18.90 7.26
CA LEU A 8 -23.78 18.49 6.30
C LEU A 8 -23.08 17.19 6.72
N GLU A 9 -22.79 17.02 8.01
CA GLU A 9 -22.12 15.83 8.53
C GLU A 9 -23.02 14.59 8.53
N ILE A 10 -24.33 14.72 8.67
CA ILE A 10 -25.28 13.59 8.57
C ILE A 10 -25.20 12.94 7.18
N ALA A 11 -25.24 13.73 6.11
CA ALA A 11 -25.12 13.21 4.75
C ALA A 11 -23.76 12.52 4.50
N VAL A 12 -22.68 13.11 5.03
CA VAL A 12 -21.35 12.49 4.98
C VAL A 12 -21.33 11.16 5.74
N GLY A 13 -21.97 11.10 6.90
CA GLY A 13 -22.12 9.86 7.69
C GLY A 13 -22.82 8.76 6.89
N LYS A 14 -24.01 9.05 6.34
CA LYS A 14 -24.78 8.11 5.49
C LYS A 14 -23.96 7.60 4.32
N PHE A 15 -23.26 8.50 3.62
CA PHE A 15 -22.38 8.13 2.51
C PHE A 15 -21.26 7.18 2.94
N LEU A 16 -20.57 7.46 4.06
CA LEU A 16 -19.50 6.59 4.54
C LEU A 16 -20.00 5.21 4.96
N THR A 17 -21.20 5.14 5.55
CA THR A 17 -21.88 3.86 5.86
C THR A 17 -22.20 3.10 4.57
N HIS A 18 -22.80 3.75 3.58
CA HIS A 18 -23.04 3.15 2.26
C HIS A 18 -21.75 2.60 1.62
N LEU A 19 -20.63 3.34 1.68
CA LEU A 19 -19.35 2.89 1.14
C LEU A 19 -18.76 1.71 1.93
N SER A 20 -19.00 1.67 3.25
CA SER A 20 -18.56 0.55 4.10
C SER A 20 -19.37 -0.71 3.81
N ASP A 21 -20.68 -0.60 3.86
CA ASP A 21 -21.59 -1.75 3.96
C ASP A 21 -21.91 -2.33 2.59
N GLU A 22 -22.21 -1.48 1.60
CA GLU A 22 -22.58 -1.93 0.27
C GLU A 22 -21.38 -2.07 -0.67
N ARG A 23 -20.40 -1.17 -0.61
CA ARG A 23 -19.24 -1.17 -1.50
C ARG A 23 -17.98 -1.78 -0.89
N GLN A 24 -18.02 -2.15 0.38
CA GLN A 24 -16.94 -2.82 1.12
C GLN A 24 -15.56 -2.16 0.88
N LEU A 25 -15.52 -0.82 0.87
CA LEU A 25 -14.28 -0.10 0.68
C LEU A 25 -13.37 -0.23 1.91
N SER A 26 -12.06 -0.23 1.66
CA SER A 26 -11.07 -0.33 2.73
C SER A 26 -11.19 0.83 3.74
N LYS A 27 -10.92 0.55 5.02
CA LYS A 27 -10.88 1.57 6.09
C LYS A 27 -10.03 2.79 5.71
N HIS A 28 -8.88 2.57 5.04
CA HIS A 28 -8.01 3.66 4.59
C HIS A 28 -8.69 4.57 3.55
N THR A 29 -9.49 4.00 2.65
CA THR A 29 -10.27 4.77 1.67
C THR A 29 -11.37 5.57 2.36
N LEU A 30 -12.10 4.94 3.28
CA LEU A 30 -13.15 5.59 4.08
C LEU A 30 -12.59 6.76 4.90
N ASP A 31 -11.46 6.56 5.56
CA ASP A 31 -10.79 7.61 6.34
C ASP A 31 -10.26 8.74 5.46
N ALA A 32 -9.79 8.44 4.25
CA ALA A 32 -9.39 9.46 3.29
C ALA A 32 -10.60 10.27 2.81
N TYR A 33 -11.69 9.62 2.44
CA TYR A 33 -12.92 10.29 2.01
C TYR A 33 -13.53 11.13 3.13
N ARG A 34 -13.55 10.60 4.36
CA ARG A 34 -14.01 11.36 5.54
C ARG A 34 -13.21 12.66 5.72
N ARG A 35 -11.88 12.58 5.66
CA ARG A 35 -11.02 13.77 5.78
C ARG A 35 -11.26 14.78 4.66
N ASP A 36 -11.45 14.31 3.42
CA ASP A 36 -11.65 15.16 2.26
C ASP A 36 -13.02 15.87 2.32
N LEU A 37 -14.08 15.15 2.68
CA LEU A 37 -15.42 15.70 2.81
C LEU A 37 -15.50 16.68 4.00
N ARG A 38 -14.88 16.37 5.13
CA ARG A 38 -14.78 17.31 6.26
C ARG A 38 -14.07 18.62 5.87
N ALA A 39 -13.02 18.54 5.04
CA ALA A 39 -12.34 19.74 4.56
C ALA A 39 -13.27 20.58 3.68
N LEU A 40 -14.11 19.98 2.85
CA LEU A 40 -15.13 20.67 2.06
C LEU A 40 -16.24 21.24 2.94
N SER A 41 -16.79 20.47 3.88
CA SER A 41 -17.79 20.96 4.85
C SER A 41 -17.29 22.19 5.60
N ALA A 42 -16.06 22.16 6.10
CA ALA A 42 -15.46 23.28 6.82
C ALA A 42 -15.27 24.54 5.93
N TYR A 43 -15.03 24.36 4.64
CA TYR A 43 -15.00 25.48 3.69
C TYR A 43 -16.42 26.04 3.45
N LEU A 44 -17.41 25.17 3.27
CA LEU A 44 -18.79 25.56 2.99
C LEU A 44 -19.42 26.38 4.13
N LEU A 45 -18.96 26.20 5.37
CA LEU A 45 -19.40 27.05 6.50
C LEU A 45 -18.98 28.54 6.36
N LYS A 46 -18.04 28.83 5.47
CA LYS A 46 -17.54 30.20 5.24
C LYS A 46 -18.21 30.89 4.04
N VAL A 47 -19.09 30.19 3.35
CA VAL A 47 -19.86 30.70 2.20
C VAL A 47 -21.35 30.56 2.47
N PRO A 48 -22.22 31.34 1.79
CA PRO A 48 -23.65 31.33 2.04
C PRO A 48 -24.34 30.08 1.43
N VAL A 49 -23.93 28.89 1.90
CA VAL A 49 -24.47 27.60 1.47
C VAL A 49 -24.96 26.85 2.70
N SER A 50 -26.22 26.48 2.72
CA SER A 50 -26.88 25.86 3.88
C SER A 50 -27.14 24.36 3.75
N SER A 51 -27.01 23.82 2.55
CA SER A 51 -27.25 22.41 2.27
C SER A 51 -26.39 21.94 1.09
N TRP A 52 -26.17 20.62 0.97
CA TRP A 52 -25.47 20.04 -0.18
C TRP A 52 -26.19 20.36 -1.51
N GLY A 53 -27.49 20.53 -1.53
CA GLY A 53 -28.27 20.90 -2.72
C GLY A 53 -27.98 22.30 -3.28
N GLN A 54 -27.40 23.18 -2.48
CA GLN A 54 -26.99 24.53 -2.90
C GLN A 54 -25.51 24.58 -3.40
N VAL A 55 -24.78 23.51 -3.22
CA VAL A 55 -23.37 23.43 -3.69
C VAL A 55 -23.33 23.30 -5.21
N ASN A 56 -22.64 24.22 -5.87
CA ASN A 56 -22.44 24.22 -7.31
C ASN A 56 -20.95 24.08 -7.68
N SER A 57 -20.68 23.99 -8.98
CA SER A 57 -19.31 23.83 -9.50
C SER A 57 -18.40 25.01 -9.16
N HIS A 58 -18.94 26.22 -9.03
CA HIS A 58 -18.17 27.40 -8.62
C HIS A 58 -17.62 27.25 -7.19
N HIS A 59 -18.44 26.79 -6.24
CA HIS A 59 -18.01 26.55 -4.86
C HIS A 59 -16.90 25.51 -4.79
N LEU A 60 -17.04 24.39 -5.51
CA LEU A 60 -16.03 23.33 -5.55
C LEU A 60 -14.75 23.79 -6.22
N ARG A 61 -14.84 24.53 -7.31
CA ARG A 61 -13.69 25.10 -8.02
C ARG A 61 -12.93 26.10 -7.14
N ALA A 62 -13.64 26.99 -6.46
CA ALA A 62 -13.04 27.95 -5.52
C ALA A 62 -12.30 27.22 -4.38
N PHE A 63 -12.92 26.18 -3.80
CA PHE A 63 -12.29 25.37 -2.78
C PHE A 63 -11.01 24.66 -3.28
N ILE A 64 -11.07 24.02 -4.44
CA ILE A 64 -9.90 23.32 -5.03
C ILE A 64 -8.77 24.31 -5.36
N SER A 65 -9.12 25.52 -5.86
CA SER A 65 -8.15 26.57 -6.14
C SER A 65 -7.47 27.10 -4.87
N ALA A 66 -8.24 27.35 -3.82
CA ALA A 66 -7.72 27.79 -2.53
C ALA A 66 -6.80 26.70 -1.91
N ASP A 67 -7.19 25.45 -2.02
CA ASP A 67 -6.43 24.30 -1.53
C ASP A 67 -5.12 24.09 -2.33
N HIS A 68 -5.15 24.32 -3.65
CA HIS A 68 -3.96 24.36 -4.50
C HIS A 68 -3.02 25.51 -4.11
N GLY A 69 -3.56 26.72 -3.89
CA GLY A 69 -2.80 27.88 -3.44
C GLY A 69 -2.16 27.69 -2.06
N SER A 70 -2.73 26.85 -1.20
CA SER A 70 -2.13 26.45 0.09
C SER A 70 -1.01 25.40 -0.03
N GLY A 71 -0.58 25.03 -1.24
CA GLY A 71 0.53 24.11 -1.50
C GLY A 71 0.13 22.63 -1.53
N ARG A 72 -1.16 22.29 -1.64
CA ARG A 72 -1.59 20.89 -1.79
C ARG A 72 -1.16 20.35 -3.15
N SER A 73 -0.64 19.12 -3.15
CA SER A 73 -0.18 18.46 -4.38
C SER A 73 -1.35 18.15 -5.33
N GLY A 74 -1.11 18.19 -6.65
CA GLY A 74 -2.10 17.83 -7.66
C GLY A 74 -2.69 16.42 -7.45
N LYS A 75 -1.89 15.45 -6.98
CA LYS A 75 -2.36 14.10 -6.63
C LYS A 75 -3.37 14.12 -5.49
N THR A 76 -3.17 14.97 -4.48
CA THR A 76 -4.12 15.15 -3.39
C THR A 76 -5.43 15.76 -3.89
N LEU A 77 -5.34 16.77 -4.77
CA LEU A 77 -6.52 17.43 -5.35
C LEU A 77 -7.31 16.48 -6.27
N GLN A 78 -6.64 15.66 -7.07
CA GLN A 78 -7.28 14.62 -7.88
C GLN A 78 -8.04 13.60 -7.01
N ARG A 79 -7.43 13.12 -5.92
CA ARG A 79 -8.11 12.21 -4.97
C ARG A 79 -9.32 12.87 -4.32
N ARG A 80 -9.20 14.14 -3.88
CA ARG A 80 -10.32 14.91 -3.32
C ARG A 80 -11.46 15.04 -4.30
N LEU A 81 -11.15 15.42 -5.53
CA LEU A 81 -12.17 15.55 -6.58
C LEU A 81 -12.86 14.20 -6.86
N SER A 82 -12.10 13.10 -6.85
CA SER A 82 -12.68 11.75 -6.95
C SER A 82 -13.64 11.45 -5.79
N ALA A 83 -13.27 11.79 -4.55
CA ALA A 83 -14.13 11.63 -3.39
C ALA A 83 -15.42 12.46 -3.52
N TYR A 84 -15.31 13.72 -3.97
CA TYR A 84 -16.48 14.60 -4.16
C TYR A 84 -17.39 14.09 -5.28
N ARG A 85 -16.84 13.62 -6.39
CA ARG A 85 -17.63 13.00 -7.47
C ARG A 85 -18.42 11.79 -6.96
N THR A 86 -17.78 10.93 -6.19
CA THR A 86 -18.46 9.75 -5.62
C THR A 86 -19.53 10.16 -4.62
N PHE A 87 -19.26 11.16 -3.80
CA PHE A 87 -20.22 11.69 -2.82
C PHE A 87 -21.44 12.36 -3.48
N PHE A 88 -21.23 13.25 -4.43
CA PHE A 88 -22.33 13.91 -5.13
C PHE A 88 -23.15 12.96 -6.01
N ASN A 89 -22.53 11.91 -6.57
CA ASN A 89 -23.28 10.82 -7.22
C ASN A 89 -24.17 10.07 -6.23
N PHE A 90 -23.69 9.83 -5.00
CA PHE A 90 -24.51 9.26 -3.94
C PHE A 90 -25.69 10.18 -3.60
N LEU A 91 -25.45 11.47 -3.38
CA LEU A 91 -26.51 12.44 -3.07
C LEU A 91 -27.53 12.59 -4.21
N ALA A 92 -27.11 12.52 -5.46
CA ALA A 92 -28.00 12.54 -6.61
C ALA A 92 -28.91 11.31 -6.66
N ARG A 93 -28.36 10.13 -6.33
CA ARG A 93 -29.16 8.90 -6.21
C ARG A 93 -30.16 8.95 -5.06
N GLU A 94 -29.80 9.57 -3.94
CA GLU A 94 -30.68 9.77 -2.79
C GLU A 94 -31.68 10.95 -3.00
N GLY A 95 -31.63 11.65 -4.13
CA GLY A 95 -32.51 12.78 -4.43
C GLY A 95 -32.17 14.08 -3.69
N GLU A 96 -31.06 14.14 -2.97
CA GLU A 96 -30.63 15.32 -2.21
C GLU A 96 -30.07 16.45 -3.10
N VAL A 97 -29.54 16.09 -4.30
CA VAL A 97 -29.06 17.06 -5.30
C VAL A 97 -29.57 16.67 -6.69
N ARG A 98 -29.77 17.66 -7.56
CA ARG A 98 -30.25 17.42 -8.94
C ARG A 98 -29.14 16.90 -9.84
N ASN A 99 -27.92 17.45 -9.74
CA ASN A 99 -26.77 17.16 -10.58
C ASN A 99 -25.53 17.06 -9.73
N ASN A 100 -24.48 16.40 -10.27
CA ASN A 100 -23.19 16.30 -9.62
C ASN A 100 -22.28 17.48 -10.04
N PRO A 101 -22.08 18.50 -9.19
CA PRO A 101 -21.29 19.69 -9.53
C PRO A 101 -19.78 19.40 -9.68
N ALA A 102 -19.31 18.23 -9.19
CA ALA A 102 -17.91 17.86 -9.27
C ALA A 102 -17.53 17.25 -10.63
N MET A 103 -18.48 17.03 -11.55
CA MET A 103 -18.21 16.52 -12.90
C MET A 103 -17.78 17.63 -13.87
N GLU A 104 -18.11 18.87 -13.60
CA GLU A 104 -17.93 19.99 -14.53
C GLU A 104 -16.49 20.51 -14.66
N PHE A 105 -15.54 19.99 -13.89
CA PHE A 105 -14.16 20.42 -13.97
C PHE A 105 -13.18 19.32 -13.59
N SER A 106 -11.91 19.53 -13.94
CA SER A 106 -10.80 18.62 -13.65
C SER A 106 -9.83 19.23 -12.66
N ALA A 107 -9.25 18.39 -11.80
CA ALA A 107 -8.17 18.83 -10.94
C ALA A 107 -6.90 19.15 -11.78
N PRO A 108 -6.04 20.05 -11.28
CA PRO A 108 -4.78 20.34 -11.94
C PRO A 108 -3.98 19.05 -12.22
N LYS A 109 -3.40 18.96 -13.42
CA LYS A 109 -2.57 17.80 -13.79
C LYS A 109 -1.38 17.73 -12.82
N SER A 110 -1.21 16.59 -12.18
CA SER A 110 0.03 16.32 -11.46
C SER A 110 1.13 15.94 -12.46
N LYS A 111 2.33 16.47 -12.28
CA LYS A 111 3.49 15.94 -13.02
C LYS A 111 3.64 14.46 -12.66
N VAL A 112 3.50 13.59 -13.66
CA VAL A 112 3.77 12.17 -13.50
C VAL A 112 5.28 12.05 -13.31
N LYS A 113 5.71 11.80 -12.07
CA LYS A 113 7.08 11.36 -11.82
C LYS A 113 7.13 9.89 -12.19
N LEU A 114 7.99 9.53 -13.12
CA LEU A 114 8.30 8.12 -13.36
C LEU A 114 8.71 7.49 -12.03
N PRO A 115 8.22 6.29 -11.74
CA PRO A 115 8.64 5.57 -10.54
C PRO A 115 10.15 5.40 -10.57
N ALA A 116 10.83 5.80 -9.51
CA ALA A 116 12.26 5.56 -9.38
C ALA A 116 12.47 4.07 -9.07
N THR A 117 13.22 3.39 -9.91
CA THR A 117 13.78 2.07 -9.62
C THR A 117 15.13 2.23 -8.96
N ILE A 118 15.51 1.25 -8.17
CA ILE A 118 16.85 1.13 -7.60
C ILE A 118 17.55 0.08 -8.46
N ASP A 119 18.77 0.36 -8.91
CA ASP A 119 19.56 -0.60 -9.66
C ASP A 119 19.95 -1.82 -8.82
N THR A 120 20.40 -2.88 -9.47
CA THR A 120 20.73 -4.17 -8.83
C THR A 120 21.85 -4.05 -7.82
N ASP A 121 22.85 -3.17 -8.06
CA ASP A 121 23.99 -2.99 -7.16
C ASP A 121 23.56 -2.26 -5.88
N GLN A 122 22.75 -1.21 -6.01
CA GLN A 122 22.18 -0.52 -4.87
C GLN A 122 21.24 -1.42 -4.05
N ILE A 123 20.43 -2.26 -4.71
CA ILE A 123 19.62 -3.28 -4.05
C ILE A 123 20.52 -4.27 -3.30
N SER A 124 21.54 -4.80 -3.94
CA SER A 124 22.47 -5.74 -3.30
C SER A 124 23.11 -5.14 -2.06
N ARG A 125 23.54 -3.88 -2.11
CA ARG A 125 24.04 -3.14 -0.94
C ARG A 125 22.99 -2.98 0.14
N LEU A 126 21.74 -2.65 -0.23
CA LEU A 126 20.64 -2.48 0.73
C LEU A 126 20.28 -3.79 1.44
N LEU A 127 20.39 -4.92 0.76
CA LEU A 127 20.09 -6.24 1.31
C LEU A 127 21.25 -6.85 2.08
N SER A 128 22.49 -6.35 1.87
CA SER A 128 23.72 -6.81 2.55
C SER A 128 24.05 -5.96 3.78
N ILE A 129 23.03 -5.44 4.47
CA ILE A 129 23.22 -4.71 5.73
C ILE A 129 23.88 -5.62 6.77
N ASP A 130 24.83 -5.07 7.51
CA ASP A 130 25.38 -5.75 8.68
C ASP A 130 24.29 -5.86 9.76
N ALA A 131 23.88 -7.07 10.06
CA ALA A 131 22.77 -7.37 10.93
C ALA A 131 23.26 -8.25 12.09
N SER A 132 23.58 -7.60 13.22
CA SER A 132 24.12 -8.23 14.42
C SER A 132 23.19 -8.09 15.63
N ASP A 133 22.29 -7.09 15.63
CA ASP A 133 21.35 -6.85 16.71
C ASP A 133 19.90 -7.19 16.32
N TRP A 134 19.02 -7.21 17.32
CA TRP A 134 17.60 -7.54 17.13
C TRP A 134 16.89 -6.68 16.05
N HIS A 135 17.22 -5.40 15.97
CA HIS A 135 16.59 -4.49 15.02
C HIS A 135 17.10 -4.70 13.60
N SER A 136 18.41 -4.82 13.44
CA SER A 136 19.06 -5.02 12.15
C SER A 136 18.72 -6.38 11.55
N LEU A 137 18.64 -7.44 12.34
CA LEU A 137 18.19 -8.77 11.90
C LEU A 137 16.73 -8.75 11.43
N ARG A 138 15.84 -8.09 12.17
CA ARG A 138 14.45 -7.86 11.74
C ARG A 138 14.39 -7.10 10.42
N ASP A 139 15.11 -5.99 10.34
CA ASP A 139 15.09 -5.10 9.18
C ASP A 139 15.66 -5.78 7.94
N ARG A 140 16.70 -6.61 8.10
CA ARG A 140 17.23 -7.44 7.02
C ARG A 140 16.18 -8.41 6.50
N ALA A 141 15.48 -9.11 7.38
CA ALA A 141 14.39 -10.01 6.98
C ALA A 141 13.24 -9.27 6.29
N ILE A 142 12.91 -8.05 6.74
CA ILE A 142 11.93 -7.18 6.08
C ILE A 142 12.37 -6.81 4.66
N LEU A 143 13.62 -6.35 4.48
CA LEU A 143 14.16 -5.92 3.19
C LEU A 143 14.25 -7.08 2.20
N GLU A 144 14.79 -8.22 2.65
CA GLU A 144 14.89 -9.43 1.84
C GLU A 144 13.51 -9.91 1.39
N LEU A 145 12.52 -9.96 2.29
CA LEU A 145 11.17 -10.41 1.95
C LEU A 145 10.46 -9.43 0.99
N PHE A 146 10.65 -8.10 1.15
CA PHE A 146 10.12 -7.13 0.21
C PHE A 146 10.64 -7.33 -1.20
N TYR A 147 11.96 -7.46 -1.33
CA TYR A 147 12.57 -7.57 -2.64
C TYR A 147 12.41 -8.97 -3.23
N SER A 148 12.40 -10.01 -2.41
CA SER A 148 12.21 -11.39 -2.87
C SER A 148 10.80 -11.66 -3.42
N SER A 149 9.76 -11.18 -2.74
CA SER A 149 8.37 -11.56 -3.06
C SER A 149 7.52 -10.39 -3.56
N GLY A 150 8.08 -9.20 -3.68
CA GLY A 150 7.37 -8.01 -4.18
C GLY A 150 6.12 -7.63 -3.38
N LEU A 151 6.10 -7.87 -2.07
CA LEU A 151 4.96 -7.63 -1.20
C LEU A 151 4.50 -6.18 -1.17
N ARG A 152 3.20 -5.96 -0.94
CA ARG A 152 2.71 -4.66 -0.49
C ARG A 152 3.06 -4.46 0.99
N LEU A 153 3.25 -3.21 1.42
CA LEU A 153 3.55 -2.90 2.83
C LEU A 153 2.49 -3.49 3.79
N SER A 154 1.22 -3.40 3.43
CA SER A 154 0.13 -3.97 4.22
C SER A 154 0.17 -5.50 4.30
N GLU A 155 0.58 -6.16 3.22
CA GLU A 155 0.74 -7.62 3.17
C GLU A 155 1.90 -8.05 4.06
N LEU A 156 3.05 -7.40 3.99
CA LEU A 156 4.20 -7.69 4.84
C LEU A 156 3.87 -7.50 6.33
N VAL A 157 3.26 -6.37 6.68
CA VAL A 157 2.89 -6.09 8.08
C VAL A 157 1.81 -7.05 8.57
N GLY A 158 0.85 -7.42 7.70
CA GLY A 158 -0.23 -8.34 8.03
C GLY A 158 0.17 -9.80 8.14
N ALA A 159 1.32 -10.20 7.60
CA ALA A 159 1.74 -11.59 7.51
C ALA A 159 1.97 -12.23 8.89
N ASN A 160 1.59 -13.49 9.01
CA ASN A 160 1.75 -14.32 10.21
C ASN A 160 2.80 -15.40 9.99
N VAL A 161 3.33 -15.95 11.06
CA VAL A 161 4.33 -17.04 11.01
C VAL A 161 3.76 -18.26 10.26
N VAL A 162 2.49 -18.56 10.47
CA VAL A 162 1.79 -19.67 9.80
C VAL A 162 1.57 -19.46 8.29
N ASP A 163 1.74 -18.23 7.80
CA ASP A 163 1.59 -17.93 6.38
C ASP A 163 2.84 -18.28 5.56
N ILE A 164 3.96 -18.65 6.21
CA ILE A 164 5.21 -19.06 5.55
C ILE A 164 5.30 -20.58 5.55
N SER A 165 5.53 -21.16 4.36
CA SER A 165 6.04 -22.53 4.20
C SER A 165 7.54 -22.46 3.92
N PHE A 166 8.35 -22.91 4.87
CA PHE A 166 9.82 -22.97 4.70
C PHE A 166 10.24 -24.08 3.76
N ASP A 167 9.52 -25.20 3.75
CA ASP A 167 9.77 -26.35 2.90
C ASP A 167 9.51 -26.03 1.42
N ASP A 168 8.41 -25.34 1.15
CA ASP A 168 8.03 -24.94 -0.21
C ASP A 168 8.65 -23.59 -0.62
N ALA A 169 9.33 -22.91 0.29
CA ALA A 169 9.85 -21.55 0.10
C ALA A 169 8.78 -20.57 -0.41
N THR A 170 7.62 -20.53 0.26
CA THR A 170 6.47 -19.71 -0.14
C THR A 170 5.89 -18.90 1.01
N ILE A 171 5.18 -17.82 0.66
CA ILE A 171 4.38 -17.05 1.60
C ILE A 171 2.97 -16.82 1.06
N LYS A 172 1.97 -17.09 1.89
CA LYS A 172 0.57 -16.79 1.61
C LYS A 172 0.24 -15.37 2.08
N VAL A 173 -0.34 -14.55 1.21
CA VAL A 173 -0.70 -13.16 1.53
C VAL A 173 -2.15 -12.86 1.18
N ARG A 174 -2.74 -11.94 1.94
CA ARG A 174 -4.11 -11.45 1.72
C ARG A 174 -4.08 -10.07 1.09
N GLY A 175 -4.67 -9.96 -0.09
CA GLY A 175 -4.83 -8.71 -0.82
C GLY A 175 -6.15 -7.98 -0.51
N LYS A 176 -6.48 -7.01 -1.36
CA LYS A 176 -7.75 -6.27 -1.32
C LYS A 176 -8.93 -7.23 -1.52
N GLY A 177 -9.98 -7.10 -0.70
CA GLY A 177 -11.17 -7.95 -0.76
C GLY A 177 -10.94 -9.37 -0.23
N SER A 178 -9.99 -9.55 0.70
CA SER A 178 -9.63 -10.84 1.31
C SER A 178 -9.19 -11.92 0.32
N LYS A 179 -8.83 -11.55 -0.91
CA LYS A 179 -8.27 -12.51 -1.87
C LYS A 179 -6.89 -12.94 -1.42
N GLU A 180 -6.68 -14.24 -1.29
CA GLU A 180 -5.40 -14.83 -0.94
C GLU A 180 -4.61 -15.18 -2.20
N ARG A 181 -3.29 -15.09 -2.12
CA ARG A 181 -2.37 -15.62 -3.12
C ARG A 181 -1.10 -16.13 -2.46
N VAL A 182 -0.47 -17.09 -3.08
CA VAL A 182 0.83 -17.64 -2.67
C VAL A 182 1.91 -17.01 -3.53
N LEU A 183 3.03 -16.65 -2.92
CA LEU A 183 4.17 -16.04 -3.57
C LEU A 183 5.43 -16.83 -3.26
N PRO A 184 6.37 -16.98 -4.20
CA PRO A 184 7.68 -17.56 -3.94
C PRO A 184 8.51 -16.63 -3.03
N VAL A 185 9.39 -17.24 -2.24
CA VAL A 185 10.33 -16.56 -1.34
C VAL A 185 11.73 -17.09 -1.64
N GLY A 186 12.63 -16.23 -2.10
CA GLY A 186 13.99 -16.63 -2.44
C GLY A 186 14.80 -17.12 -1.23
N SER A 187 15.81 -17.95 -1.49
CA SER A 187 16.61 -18.63 -0.46
C SER A 187 17.23 -17.67 0.56
N LYS A 188 17.73 -16.51 0.13
CA LYS A 188 18.30 -15.48 1.03
C LYS A 188 17.25 -14.87 1.97
N ALA A 189 16.02 -14.67 1.49
CA ALA A 189 14.91 -14.20 2.32
C ALA A 189 14.46 -15.29 3.31
N ILE A 190 14.42 -16.56 2.91
CA ILE A 190 14.16 -17.71 3.79
C ILE A 190 15.18 -17.74 4.93
N THR A 191 16.47 -17.68 4.62
CA THR A 191 17.56 -17.67 5.63
C THR A 191 17.41 -16.47 6.59
N ALA A 192 17.14 -15.28 6.06
CA ALA A 192 16.96 -14.09 6.89
C ALA A 192 15.73 -14.19 7.80
N LEU A 193 14.64 -14.78 7.30
CA LEU A 193 13.43 -15.03 8.08
C LEU A 193 13.65 -16.06 9.19
N GLN A 194 14.34 -17.15 8.91
CA GLN A 194 14.70 -18.18 9.89
C GLN A 194 15.55 -17.57 11.02
N THR A 195 16.60 -16.83 10.68
CA THR A 195 17.44 -16.12 11.65
C THR A 195 16.61 -15.13 12.50
N TRP A 196 15.76 -14.36 11.86
CA TRP A 196 14.89 -13.42 12.56
C TRP A 196 13.92 -14.14 13.53
N LEU A 197 13.27 -15.20 13.09
CA LEU A 197 12.29 -15.93 13.91
C LEU A 197 12.93 -16.62 15.13
N GLN A 198 14.20 -17.04 15.05
CA GLN A 198 14.93 -17.57 16.20
C GLN A 198 15.10 -16.53 17.32
N ILE A 199 15.38 -15.27 16.96
CA ILE A 199 15.62 -14.20 17.94
C ILE A 199 14.39 -13.32 18.23
N ARG A 200 13.34 -13.48 17.44
CA ARG A 200 12.12 -12.65 17.49
C ARG A 200 11.53 -12.53 18.90
N LYS A 201 11.63 -13.59 19.71
CA LYS A 201 11.15 -13.62 21.10
C LYS A 201 12.01 -12.81 22.08
N ASN A 202 13.25 -12.49 21.73
CA ASN A 202 14.20 -11.76 22.57
C ASN A 202 13.98 -10.24 22.39
N LEU A 203 12.85 -9.75 22.88
CA LEU A 203 12.41 -8.37 22.67
C LEU A 203 13.25 -7.37 23.48
N PRO A 204 13.71 -6.25 22.89
CA PRO A 204 14.48 -5.23 23.62
C PRO A 204 13.69 -4.53 24.72
N ARG A 205 12.39 -4.33 24.50
CA ARG A 205 11.52 -3.54 25.39
C ARG A 205 10.13 -4.15 25.49
N GLY A 206 9.96 -5.17 26.27
CA GLY A 206 8.63 -5.71 26.53
C GLY A 206 8.51 -7.21 26.38
N LYS A 207 7.27 -7.69 26.43
CA LYS A 207 6.92 -9.10 26.28
C LYS A 207 6.26 -9.32 24.93
N LEU A 208 6.36 -10.54 24.43
CA LEU A 208 5.67 -10.95 23.20
C LEU A 208 4.15 -10.78 23.37
N GLN A 209 3.56 -9.85 22.60
CA GLN A 209 2.13 -9.54 22.63
C GLN A 209 1.39 -10.19 21.45
N ASP A 210 1.95 -10.09 20.23
CA ASP A 210 1.41 -10.73 19.05
C ASP A 210 2.27 -11.95 18.67
N THR A 211 1.83 -13.13 19.09
CA THR A 211 2.53 -14.39 18.84
C THR A 211 2.46 -14.81 17.38
N ASN A 212 1.47 -14.33 16.63
CA ASN A 212 1.22 -14.73 15.25
C ASN A 212 2.03 -13.89 14.25
N ALA A 213 2.25 -12.59 14.52
CA ALA A 213 2.90 -11.70 13.57
C ALA A 213 4.35 -12.12 13.26
N ILE A 214 4.74 -12.12 11.98
CA ILE A 214 6.15 -12.35 11.61
C ILE A 214 7.01 -11.22 12.21
N PHE A 215 6.66 -9.97 11.95
CA PHE A 215 7.47 -8.82 12.34
C PHE A 215 6.86 -8.09 13.53
N LEU A 216 7.69 -7.83 14.53
CA LEU A 216 7.32 -7.21 15.79
C LEU A 216 7.97 -5.84 15.99
N SER A 217 7.30 -5.00 16.73
CA SER A 217 7.88 -3.81 17.35
C SER A 217 8.68 -4.17 18.60
N GLU A 218 9.48 -3.26 19.11
CA GLU A 218 10.23 -3.43 20.38
C GLU A 218 9.34 -3.79 21.57
N ARG A 219 8.06 -3.42 21.51
CA ARG A 219 7.07 -3.68 22.56
C ARG A 219 6.34 -5.01 22.40
N GLY A 220 6.70 -5.82 21.41
CA GLY A 220 6.11 -7.13 21.19
C GLY A 220 4.80 -7.14 20.40
N ASN A 221 4.28 -6.00 19.99
CA ASN A 221 3.13 -5.91 19.09
C ASN A 221 3.57 -6.04 17.63
N ARG A 222 2.63 -6.39 16.77
CA ARG A 222 2.83 -6.35 15.30
C ARG A 222 3.45 -5.02 14.88
N ILE A 223 4.43 -5.08 13.99
CA ILE A 223 5.12 -3.88 13.52
C ILE A 223 4.16 -2.92 12.81
N ASN A 224 4.33 -1.62 13.06
CA ASN A 224 3.52 -0.60 12.41
C ASN A 224 4.06 -0.31 10.99
N PRO A 225 3.18 -0.09 9.97
CA PRO A 225 3.60 0.30 8.63
C PRO A 225 4.55 1.50 8.59
N ARG A 226 4.34 2.48 9.46
CA ARG A 226 5.21 3.66 9.55
C ARG A 226 6.62 3.30 10.00
N THR A 227 6.74 2.42 11.00
CA THR A 227 8.05 1.92 11.46
C THR A 227 8.81 1.25 10.32
N VAL A 228 8.15 0.40 9.53
CA VAL A 228 8.80 -0.24 8.36
C VAL A 228 9.27 0.80 7.36
N GLN A 229 8.44 1.80 7.03
CA GLN A 229 8.83 2.89 6.11
C GLN A 229 10.05 3.67 6.62
N ASP A 230 10.06 4.00 7.92
CA ASP A 230 11.14 4.77 8.53
C ASP A 230 12.44 3.94 8.58
N ARG A 231 12.37 2.63 8.86
CA ARG A 231 13.55 1.72 8.83
C ARG A 231 14.12 1.57 7.42
N VAL A 232 13.29 1.34 6.41
CA VAL A 232 13.73 1.29 5.00
C VAL A 232 14.43 2.58 4.61
N LYS A 233 13.86 3.74 4.96
CA LYS A 233 14.47 5.05 4.70
C LYS A 233 15.81 5.22 5.44
N GLN A 234 15.89 4.84 6.72
CA GLN A 234 17.11 4.97 7.51
C GLN A 234 18.25 4.13 6.90
N TRP A 235 17.98 2.89 6.50
CA TRP A 235 18.99 2.04 5.87
C TRP A 235 19.46 2.61 4.52
N SER A 236 18.55 3.11 3.68
CA SER A 236 18.95 3.73 2.41
C SER A 236 19.84 4.94 2.61
N LEU A 237 19.55 5.79 3.61
CA LEU A 237 20.39 6.96 3.94
C LEU A 237 21.77 6.56 4.47
N ARG A 238 21.84 5.56 5.38
CA ARG A 238 23.10 5.06 5.93
C ARG A 238 24.03 4.49 4.86
N LEU A 239 23.46 3.87 3.83
CA LEU A 239 24.22 3.25 2.73
C LEU A 239 24.49 4.22 1.57
N GLY A 240 24.13 5.51 1.72
CA GLY A 240 24.37 6.53 0.70
C GLY A 240 23.60 6.28 -0.61
N ILE A 241 22.43 5.62 -0.54
CA ILE A 241 21.60 5.39 -1.71
C ILE A 241 20.87 6.69 -2.04
N SER A 242 21.19 7.29 -3.19
CA SER A 242 20.67 8.60 -3.61
C SER A 242 19.17 8.61 -3.91
N THR A 243 18.64 7.47 -4.31
CA THR A 243 17.20 7.29 -4.60
C THR A 243 16.40 7.24 -3.30
N LYS A 244 15.26 7.92 -3.27
CA LYS A 244 14.34 7.85 -2.12
C LYS A 244 13.72 6.46 -2.06
N VAL A 245 14.30 5.60 -1.23
CA VAL A 245 13.82 4.23 -1.05
C VAL A 245 12.63 4.19 -0.09
N HIS A 246 11.60 3.50 -0.51
CA HIS A 246 10.42 3.17 0.30
C HIS A 246 9.83 1.82 -0.15
N PRO A 247 8.91 1.20 0.61
CA PRO A 247 8.39 -0.13 0.27
C PRO A 247 7.87 -0.28 -1.17
N HIS A 248 7.23 0.76 -1.71
CA HIS A 248 6.78 0.73 -3.12
C HIS A 248 7.94 0.75 -4.12
N THR A 249 9.06 1.43 -3.79
CA THR A 249 10.25 1.41 -4.64
C THR A 249 10.85 0.00 -4.70
N LEU A 250 10.96 -0.70 -3.55
CA LEU A 250 11.46 -2.08 -3.50
C LEU A 250 10.58 -3.04 -4.33
N ARG A 251 9.26 -2.94 -4.17
CA ARG A 251 8.33 -3.72 -4.98
C ARG A 251 8.42 -3.40 -6.47
N HIS A 252 8.63 -2.13 -6.83
CA HIS A 252 8.78 -1.72 -8.22
C HIS A 252 10.10 -2.23 -8.81
N SER A 253 11.20 -2.15 -8.04
CA SER A 253 12.49 -2.73 -8.46
C SER A 253 12.41 -4.25 -8.62
N PHE A 254 11.73 -4.97 -7.70
CA PHE A 254 11.40 -6.38 -7.89
C PHE A 254 10.71 -6.64 -9.22
N ALA A 255 9.64 -5.88 -9.51
CA ALA A 255 8.88 -6.06 -10.76
C ALA A 255 9.71 -5.80 -12.01
N SER A 256 10.51 -4.71 -12.02
CA SER A 256 11.35 -4.33 -13.14
C SER A 256 12.46 -5.35 -13.37
N HIS A 257 13.19 -5.73 -12.33
CA HIS A 257 14.30 -6.67 -12.46
C HIS A 257 13.82 -8.07 -12.86
N LEU A 258 12.68 -8.52 -12.30
CA LEU A 258 12.10 -9.79 -12.71
C LEU A 258 11.61 -9.75 -14.16
N LEU A 259 11.00 -8.65 -14.61
CA LEU A 259 10.57 -8.48 -16.00
C LEU A 259 11.75 -8.43 -16.97
N GLU A 260 12.82 -7.69 -16.63
CA GLU A 260 14.04 -7.60 -17.41
C GLU A 260 14.73 -8.96 -17.60
N SER A 261 14.70 -9.80 -16.57
CA SER A 261 15.34 -11.12 -16.59
C SER A 261 14.45 -12.20 -17.19
N SER A 262 13.13 -12.19 -16.92
CA SER A 262 12.20 -13.23 -17.38
C SER A 262 11.57 -12.96 -18.75
N HIS A 263 11.46 -11.69 -19.13
CA HIS A 263 10.72 -11.21 -20.31
C HIS A 263 9.24 -11.62 -20.30
N ASP A 264 8.70 -12.07 -19.14
CA ASP A 264 7.33 -12.52 -18.95
C ASP A 264 6.51 -11.51 -18.15
N LEU A 265 5.93 -10.54 -18.86
CA LEU A 265 5.08 -9.51 -18.26
C LEU A 265 3.87 -10.11 -17.53
N ARG A 266 3.31 -11.21 -18.04
CA ARG A 266 2.12 -11.83 -17.47
C ARG A 266 2.44 -12.47 -16.12
N ALA A 267 3.51 -13.26 -16.03
CA ALA A 267 3.97 -13.85 -14.78
C ALA A 267 4.25 -12.76 -13.72
N VAL A 268 4.93 -11.66 -14.10
CA VAL A 268 5.19 -10.54 -13.20
C VAL A 268 3.90 -9.87 -12.71
N GLN A 269 2.91 -9.64 -13.58
CA GLN A 269 1.61 -9.07 -13.20
C GLN A 269 0.83 -9.98 -12.23
N GLU A 270 0.86 -11.28 -12.46
CA GLU A 270 0.21 -12.27 -11.59
C GLU A 270 0.87 -12.31 -10.20
N LEU A 271 2.19 -12.36 -10.12
CA LEU A 271 2.94 -12.28 -8.86
C LEU A 271 2.62 -10.98 -8.09
N LEU A 272 2.48 -9.88 -8.79
CA LEU A 272 2.11 -8.61 -8.18
C LEU A 272 0.64 -8.52 -7.76
N GLY A 273 -0.24 -9.40 -8.25
CA GLY A 273 -1.67 -9.36 -7.95
C GLY A 273 -2.32 -8.08 -8.47
N HIS A 274 -2.15 -7.77 -9.76
CA HIS A 274 -2.84 -6.70 -10.45
C HIS A 274 -4.25 -7.15 -10.79
N SER A 275 -5.26 -6.46 -10.23
CA SER A 275 -6.68 -6.84 -10.30
C SER A 275 -7.39 -6.46 -11.60
N ASP A 276 -6.73 -5.81 -12.54
CA ASP A 276 -7.36 -5.26 -13.75
C ASP A 276 -7.41 -6.21 -14.95
N ILE A 277 -6.90 -7.43 -14.82
CA ILE A 277 -7.18 -8.47 -15.83
C ILE A 277 -8.37 -9.27 -15.30
N ALA A 278 -9.54 -8.96 -15.87
CA ALA A 278 -10.79 -9.62 -15.58
C ALA A 278 -10.66 -11.12 -15.84
N THR A 279 -10.40 -11.88 -14.80
CA THR A 279 -10.91 -13.24 -14.64
C THR A 279 -10.54 -13.71 -13.23
N THR A 280 -11.52 -14.14 -12.47
CA THR A 280 -11.35 -14.98 -11.29
C THR A 280 -10.85 -16.34 -11.77
N GLN A 281 -9.60 -16.42 -12.18
CA GLN A 281 -8.94 -17.70 -12.36
C GLN A 281 -8.57 -18.20 -10.96
N ILE A 282 -9.21 -19.27 -10.56
CA ILE A 282 -8.76 -20.12 -9.46
C ILE A 282 -7.34 -20.53 -9.83
N TYR A 283 -6.34 -20.07 -9.07
CA TYR A 283 -4.95 -20.47 -9.27
C TYR A 283 -4.87 -22.00 -9.20
N THR A 284 -4.69 -22.64 -10.34
CA THR A 284 -4.44 -24.07 -10.37
C THR A 284 -2.99 -24.33 -9.95
N HIS A 285 -2.72 -25.52 -9.45
CA HIS A 285 -1.36 -25.95 -9.06
C HIS A 285 -0.35 -25.81 -10.22
N LEU A 286 -0.82 -25.88 -11.46
CA LEU A 286 -0.04 -25.69 -12.69
C LEU A 286 0.42 -24.24 -12.91
N ASP A 287 -0.46 -23.26 -12.62
CA ASP A 287 -0.11 -21.83 -12.77
C ASP A 287 0.98 -21.42 -11.77
N PHE A 288 0.91 -21.94 -10.53
CA PHE A 288 1.93 -21.67 -9.52
C PHE A 288 3.30 -22.29 -9.89
N GLN A 289 3.33 -23.50 -10.46
CA GLN A 289 4.59 -24.12 -10.89
C GLN A 289 5.25 -23.32 -12.02
N HIS A 290 4.48 -22.76 -12.95
CA HIS A 290 5.01 -21.88 -13.99
C HIS A 290 5.60 -20.60 -13.37
N LEU A 291 4.86 -19.95 -12.47
CA LEU A 291 5.32 -18.74 -11.78
C LEU A 291 6.59 -18.99 -10.95
N ALA A 292 6.66 -20.11 -10.25
CA ALA A 292 7.84 -20.50 -9.49
C ALA A 292 9.05 -20.73 -10.41
N LYS A 293 8.89 -21.40 -11.56
CA LYS A 293 9.97 -21.60 -12.54
C LYS A 293 10.48 -20.29 -13.11
N VAL A 294 9.58 -19.37 -13.48
CA VAL A 294 9.95 -18.02 -13.96
C VAL A 294 10.73 -17.28 -12.88
N TYR A 295 10.24 -17.34 -11.65
CA TYR A 295 10.91 -16.72 -10.50
C TYR A 295 12.32 -17.33 -10.27
N ASP A 296 12.41 -18.64 -10.18
CA ASP A 296 13.68 -19.36 -9.88
C ASP A 296 14.74 -19.13 -10.97
N SER A 297 14.33 -19.03 -12.24
CA SER A 297 15.26 -18.80 -13.35
C SER A 297 15.69 -17.33 -13.49
N ALA A 298 14.85 -16.39 -13.10
CA ALA A 298 15.04 -14.98 -13.44
C ALA A 298 15.34 -14.07 -12.25
N HIS A 299 14.92 -14.44 -11.02
CA HIS A 299 15.08 -13.54 -9.89
C HIS A 299 16.47 -13.65 -9.26
N PRO A 300 17.22 -12.53 -9.08
CA PRO A 300 18.61 -12.56 -8.56
C PRO A 300 18.77 -13.15 -7.15
N ARG A 301 17.69 -13.29 -6.39
CA ARG A 301 17.70 -13.85 -5.02
C ARG A 301 17.09 -15.26 -4.93
N ALA A 302 16.63 -15.83 -6.04
CA ALA A 302 16.08 -17.19 -6.08
C ALA A 302 17.19 -18.25 -6.11
N GLN A 303 18.31 -17.99 -6.81
CA GLN A 303 19.36 -18.97 -6.98
C GLN A 303 19.92 -19.44 -5.64
N ARG A 304 19.82 -20.75 -5.39
CA ARG A 304 20.58 -21.42 -4.34
C ARG A 304 22.05 -21.27 -4.70
N ALA A 305 22.91 -20.89 -3.75
CA ALA A 305 24.35 -21.04 -3.95
C ALA A 305 24.58 -22.51 -4.31
N ILE A 306 25.09 -22.75 -5.51
CA ILE A 306 25.68 -24.05 -5.83
C ILE A 306 26.88 -24.11 -4.89
N GLU A 307 26.81 -24.91 -3.85
CA GLU A 307 27.96 -25.27 -3.03
C GLU A 307 28.86 -26.12 -3.95
N ASP A 308 29.99 -25.51 -4.37
CA ASP A 308 31.13 -26.23 -4.93
C ASP A 308 31.87 -26.96 -3.80
#